data_cdbc6dda451eb2b2849ad6cac71bb0d7
#
_entry.id   cdbc6dda451eb2b2849ad6cac71bb0d7
#
_cell.length_a   1.000
_cell.length_b   1.000
_cell.length_c   1.000
_cell.angle_alpha   90.00
_cell.angle_beta   90.00
_cell.angle_gamma   90.00
#
_symmetry.space_group_name_H-M   'P 1'
#
loop_
_entity.id
_entity.type
_entity.pdbx_description
1 polymer ?
#
loop_
_entity_poly.entity_id
_entity_poly.type
_entity_poly.pdbx_seq_one_letter_code
_entity_poly.pdbx_strand_id
1 'polypeptide(L)'
;MTPWEKYQQDLEHPEFKYDAAQENAVKELQRLYDELTQPSKKTTWRVKIKAAFGKGQKKPGIQGIYFYGGVGRGKTYLVDTFYECLPFDNKMRVHFHRFMHRIHDELRQLDKAEDPLKLIAAKLAKETKVICFDEFFVSDITDAMILGTLMEELFGHGIVLVLSLIHI
;
A
#
# COMPACT_ATOMS: atom_id res chain seq x y z
N MET A 1 -11.51 -0.21 -16.30
CA MET A 1 -10.20 0.30 -16.83
C MET A 1 -9.09 -0.10 -15.86
N THR A 2 -8.02 -0.67 -16.36
CA THR A 2 -6.86 -1.05 -15.55
C THR A 2 -5.84 0.08 -15.52
N PRO A 3 -4.89 0.08 -14.54
CA PRO A 3 -3.84 1.09 -14.52
C PRO A 3 -3.02 1.15 -15.81
N TRP A 4 -2.76 0.01 -16.43
CA TRP A 4 -2.03 -0.04 -17.71
C TRP A 4 -2.82 0.61 -18.85
N GLU A 5 -4.12 0.28 -18.96
CA GLU A 5 -5.00 0.86 -19.96
C GLU A 5 -5.10 2.38 -19.83
N LYS A 6 -5.24 2.86 -18.61
CA LYS A 6 -5.28 4.30 -18.34
C LYS A 6 -3.97 4.98 -18.72
N TYR A 7 -2.84 4.37 -18.38
CA TYR A 7 -1.52 4.88 -18.76
C TYR A 7 -1.36 4.98 -20.28
N GLN A 8 -1.81 3.96 -21.02
CA GLN A 8 -1.76 3.97 -22.49
C GLN A 8 -2.61 5.10 -23.08
N GLN A 9 -3.80 5.33 -22.52
CA GLN A 9 -4.64 6.45 -22.94
C GLN A 9 -3.97 7.79 -22.68
N ASP A 10 -3.36 7.94 -21.50
CA ASP A 10 -2.70 9.20 -21.13
C ASP A 10 -1.48 9.48 -22.01
N LEU A 11 -0.78 8.45 -22.49
CA LEU A 11 0.33 8.59 -23.44
C LEU A 11 -0.10 9.15 -24.78
N GLU A 12 -1.37 9.03 -25.16
CA GLU A 12 -1.91 9.60 -26.39
C GLU A 12 -2.06 11.13 -26.33
N HIS A 13 -2.07 11.69 -25.12
CA HIS A 13 -2.16 13.14 -24.93
C HIS A 13 -0.81 13.81 -25.20
N PRO A 14 -0.77 14.86 -26.04
CA PRO A 14 0.49 15.49 -26.42
C PRO A 14 1.27 16.14 -25.27
N GLU A 15 0.60 16.45 -24.17
CA GLU A 15 1.24 17.01 -22.98
C GLU A 15 1.89 15.96 -22.08
N PHE A 16 1.55 14.71 -22.29
CA PHE A 16 2.05 13.61 -21.46
C PHE A 16 3.35 13.06 -22.05
N LYS A 17 4.43 13.15 -21.29
CA LYS A 17 5.74 12.70 -21.74
C LYS A 17 6.04 11.28 -21.26
N TYR A 18 6.50 10.45 -22.16
CA TYR A 18 6.94 9.11 -21.84
C TYR A 18 8.15 9.15 -20.90
N ASP A 19 8.12 8.29 -19.88
CA ASP A 19 9.22 8.07 -18.95
C ASP A 19 9.32 6.57 -18.65
N ALA A 20 10.49 5.99 -18.93
CA ALA A 20 10.72 4.55 -18.75
C ALA A 20 10.55 4.11 -17.29
N ALA A 21 10.97 4.93 -16.33
CA ALA A 21 10.79 4.63 -14.92
C ALA A 21 9.31 4.63 -14.52
N GLN A 22 8.55 5.56 -15.07
CA GLN A 22 7.10 5.61 -14.86
C GLN A 22 6.40 4.40 -15.47
N GLU A 23 6.78 4.00 -16.67
CA GLU A 23 6.23 2.80 -17.32
C GLU A 23 6.47 1.56 -16.47
N ASN A 24 7.68 1.37 -15.94
CA ASN A 24 8.01 0.26 -15.06
C ASN A 24 7.17 0.28 -13.78
N ALA A 25 6.97 1.46 -13.20
CA ALA A 25 6.12 1.63 -12.03
C ALA A 25 4.66 1.26 -12.33
N VAL A 26 4.14 1.65 -13.49
CA VAL A 26 2.77 1.28 -13.91
C VAL A 26 2.65 -0.22 -14.08
N LYS A 27 3.66 -0.89 -14.62
CA LYS A 27 3.67 -2.35 -14.76
C LYS A 27 3.61 -3.05 -13.40
N GLU A 28 4.33 -2.54 -12.42
CA GLU A 28 4.26 -3.07 -11.06
C GLU A 28 2.89 -2.83 -10.42
N LEU A 29 2.30 -1.66 -10.63
CA LEU A 29 0.95 -1.36 -10.18
C LEU A 29 -0.09 -2.24 -10.87
N GLN A 30 0.09 -2.52 -12.16
CA GLN A 30 -0.77 -3.43 -12.88
C GLN A 30 -0.70 -4.85 -12.30
N ARG A 31 0.50 -5.31 -11.98
CA ARG A 31 0.69 -6.61 -11.33
C ARG A 31 -0.07 -6.66 -9.99
N LEU A 32 0.08 -5.63 -9.18
CA LEU A 32 -0.62 -5.53 -7.90
C LEU A 32 -2.14 -5.46 -8.09
N TYR A 33 -2.59 -4.71 -9.07
CA TYR A 33 -4.00 -4.63 -9.43
C TYR A 33 -4.57 -6.00 -9.79
N ASP A 34 -3.85 -6.75 -10.63
CA ASP A 34 -4.27 -8.10 -11.03
C ASP A 34 -4.34 -9.04 -9.83
N GLU A 35 -3.36 -8.99 -8.94
CA GLU A 35 -3.36 -9.79 -7.73
C GLU A 35 -4.54 -9.47 -6.80
N LEU A 36 -4.91 -8.20 -6.71
CA LEU A 36 -6.02 -7.75 -5.87
C LEU A 36 -7.39 -8.09 -6.46
N THR A 37 -7.49 -8.13 -7.79
CA THR A 37 -8.78 -8.34 -8.48
C THR A 37 -9.01 -9.77 -8.93
N GLN A 38 -7.98 -10.64 -8.92
CA GLN A 38 -8.06 -12.04 -9.37
C GLN A 38 -7.73 -13.00 -8.21
N PRO A 39 -8.74 -13.45 -7.44
CA PRO A 39 -8.51 -14.27 -6.25
C PRO A 39 -7.78 -15.59 -6.49
N SER A 40 -7.97 -16.20 -7.66
CA SER A 40 -7.33 -17.47 -8.03
C SER A 40 -5.81 -17.35 -8.14
N LYS A 41 -5.32 -16.25 -8.68
CA LYS A 41 -3.89 -15.96 -8.77
C LYS A 41 -3.28 -15.65 -7.40
N LYS A 42 -4.04 -15.05 -6.50
CA LYS A 42 -3.59 -14.79 -5.13
C LYS A 42 -3.20 -16.06 -4.39
N THR A 43 -4.00 -17.10 -4.52
CA THR A 43 -3.76 -18.38 -3.85
C THR A 43 -2.46 -19.01 -4.32
N THR A 44 -2.22 -19.02 -5.63
CA THR A 44 -1.01 -19.59 -6.24
C THR A 44 0.23 -18.82 -5.81
N TRP A 45 0.14 -17.49 -5.78
CA TRP A 45 1.27 -16.65 -5.38
C TRP A 45 1.62 -16.79 -3.89
N ARG A 46 0.60 -16.83 -3.03
CA ARG A 46 0.78 -17.07 -1.59
C ARG A 46 1.47 -18.42 -1.32
N VAL A 47 1.12 -19.43 -2.08
CA VAL A 47 1.76 -20.76 -1.96
C VAL A 47 3.22 -20.68 -2.39
N LYS A 48 3.56 -20.00 -3.47
CA LYS A 48 4.94 -19.82 -3.95
C LYS A 48 5.81 -19.08 -2.94
N ILE A 49 5.30 -18.04 -2.32
CA ILE A 49 6.05 -17.27 -1.32
C ILE A 49 6.24 -18.08 -0.04
N LYS A 50 5.20 -18.81 0.38
CA LYS A 50 5.29 -19.69 1.54
C LYS A 50 6.38 -20.75 1.36
N ALA A 51 6.55 -21.26 0.14
CA ALA A 51 7.60 -22.21 -0.20
C ALA A 51 9.00 -21.56 -0.22
N ALA A 52 9.10 -20.28 -0.63
CA ALA A 52 10.36 -19.54 -0.73
C ALA A 52 10.91 -19.10 0.63
N PHE A 53 10.05 -18.74 1.58
CA PHE A 53 10.46 -18.19 2.89
C PHE A 53 10.49 -19.20 4.04
N GLY A 54 10.13 -20.47 3.80
CA GLY A 54 10.27 -21.56 4.78
C GLY A 54 9.23 -21.57 5.89
N LYS A 55 9.32 -22.63 6.72
CA LYS A 55 8.40 -22.84 7.84
C LYS A 55 8.68 -21.86 8.97
N GLY A 56 7.65 -21.16 9.43
CA GLY A 56 7.73 -20.32 10.62
C GLY A 56 7.60 -18.83 10.40
N GLN A 57 7.58 -18.37 9.18
CA GLN A 57 7.29 -16.96 8.91
C GLN A 57 5.78 -16.75 8.78
N LYS A 58 5.29 -15.69 9.41
CA LYS A 58 3.90 -15.24 9.27
C LYS A 58 3.59 -15.10 7.78
N LYS A 59 2.40 -15.54 7.37
CA LYS A 59 1.93 -15.49 5.98
C LYS A 59 2.32 -14.19 5.32
N PRO A 60 3.21 -14.19 4.30
CA PRO A 60 3.44 -12.97 3.57
C PRO A 60 2.16 -12.66 2.80
N GLY A 61 1.47 -11.62 3.20
CA GLY A 61 0.43 -11.03 2.39
C GLY A 61 1.04 -10.44 1.13
N ILE A 62 0.21 -9.99 0.22
CA ILE A 62 0.66 -9.22 -0.92
C ILE A 62 1.37 -7.98 -0.36
N GLN A 63 2.68 -7.89 -0.57
CA GLN A 63 3.45 -6.77 -0.08
C GLN A 63 3.19 -5.54 -0.94
N GLY A 64 3.23 -4.37 -0.32
CA GLY A 64 3.00 -3.13 -1.00
C GLY A 64 4.14 -2.70 -1.93
N ILE A 65 3.93 -1.59 -2.59
CA ILE A 65 4.89 -0.99 -3.51
C ILE A 65 5.39 0.32 -2.93
N TYR A 66 6.68 0.55 -3.03
CA TYR A 66 7.32 1.80 -2.64
C TYR A 66 7.65 2.61 -3.88
N PHE A 67 7.21 3.86 -3.92
CA PHE A 67 7.66 4.82 -4.91
C PHE A 67 8.59 5.81 -4.23
N TYR A 68 9.86 5.78 -4.56
CA TYR A 68 10.83 6.74 -4.07
C TYR A 68 11.55 7.40 -5.23
N GLY A 69 12.05 8.60 -4.98
CA GLY A 69 12.73 9.39 -6.00
C GLY A 69 12.52 10.88 -5.79
N GLY A 70 13.09 11.71 -6.64
CA GLY A 70 12.97 13.16 -6.53
C GLY A 70 11.53 13.64 -6.51
N VAL A 71 11.30 14.86 -6.00
CA VAL A 71 9.99 15.50 -6.00
C VAL A 71 9.50 15.58 -7.44
N GLY A 72 8.49 14.78 -7.78
CA GLY A 72 7.97 14.72 -9.13
C GLY A 72 6.48 14.50 -9.17
N ARG A 73 5.85 15.07 -10.17
CA ARG A 73 4.42 14.91 -10.45
C ARG A 73 4.05 13.45 -10.75
N GLY A 74 5.02 12.65 -11.16
CA GLY A 74 4.82 11.26 -11.55
C GLY A 74 4.35 10.35 -10.43
N LYS A 75 4.76 10.59 -9.18
CA LYS A 75 4.34 9.76 -8.04
C LYS A 75 2.87 9.91 -7.71
N THR A 76 2.39 11.15 -7.67
CA THR A 76 0.97 11.43 -7.43
C THR A 76 0.11 10.83 -8.54
N TYR A 77 0.54 11.00 -9.79
CA TYR A 77 -0.13 10.40 -10.93
C TYR A 77 -0.26 8.88 -10.79
N LEU A 78 0.82 8.21 -10.40
CA LEU A 78 0.84 6.76 -10.25
C LEU A 78 -0.12 6.28 -9.16
N VAL A 79 -0.12 6.94 -8.02
CA VAL A 79 -1.02 6.61 -6.91
C VAL A 79 -2.47 6.90 -7.28
N ASP A 80 -2.73 8.05 -7.90
CA ASP A 80 -4.07 8.41 -8.37
C ASP A 80 -4.61 7.38 -9.34
N THR A 81 -3.81 7.02 -10.34
CA THR A 81 -4.19 6.06 -11.37
C THR A 81 -4.53 4.70 -10.76
N PHE A 82 -3.66 4.20 -9.87
CA PHE A 82 -3.89 2.92 -9.21
C PHE A 82 -5.16 2.96 -8.36
N TYR A 83 -5.30 3.97 -7.51
CA TYR A 83 -6.42 4.10 -6.58
C TYR A 83 -7.76 4.21 -7.33
N GLU A 84 -7.81 5.05 -8.36
CA GLU A 84 -9.03 5.25 -9.15
C GLU A 84 -9.45 4.00 -9.92
N CYS A 85 -8.49 3.23 -10.40
CA CYS A 85 -8.77 2.01 -11.18
C CYS A 85 -9.23 0.83 -10.33
N LEU A 86 -8.99 0.84 -9.02
CA LEU A 86 -9.45 -0.25 -8.14
C LEU A 86 -10.98 -0.35 -8.15
N PRO A 87 -11.54 -1.54 -8.47
CA PRO A 87 -12.98 -1.67 -8.70
C PRO A 87 -13.81 -1.87 -7.43
N PHE A 88 -13.20 -1.79 -6.25
CA PHE A 88 -13.88 -1.98 -4.98
C PHE A 88 -13.81 -0.72 -4.12
N ASP A 89 -14.76 -0.59 -3.18
CA ASP A 89 -14.86 0.59 -2.32
C ASP A 89 -14.00 0.52 -1.06
N ASN A 90 -13.63 -0.69 -0.62
CA ASN A 90 -12.80 -0.87 0.56
C ASN A 90 -11.32 -0.62 0.27
N LYS A 91 -11.03 0.61 -0.07
CA LYS A 91 -9.71 1.15 -0.35
C LYS A 91 -9.56 2.46 0.41
N MET A 92 -8.35 2.78 0.84
CA MET A 92 -8.07 3.97 1.64
C MET A 92 -6.90 4.73 1.03
N ARG A 93 -7.03 6.06 0.96
CA ARG A 93 -5.95 6.96 0.60
C ARG A 93 -5.86 8.05 1.65
N VAL A 94 -4.68 8.22 2.24
CA VAL A 94 -4.50 9.12 3.37
C VAL A 94 -3.06 9.63 3.41
N HIS A 95 -2.88 10.88 3.88
CA HIS A 95 -1.56 11.38 4.21
C HIS A 95 -1.00 10.63 5.42
N PHE A 96 0.27 10.29 5.36
CA PHE A 96 0.89 9.47 6.38
C PHE A 96 0.77 10.06 7.78
N HIS A 97 1.00 11.36 7.93
CA HIS A 97 0.93 11.97 9.25
C HIS A 97 -0.48 11.98 9.84
N ARG A 98 -1.52 12.10 9.00
CA ARG A 98 -2.92 11.97 9.46
C ARG A 98 -3.24 10.55 9.91
N PHE A 99 -2.72 9.59 9.19
CA PHE A 99 -2.85 8.19 9.57
C PHE A 99 -2.19 7.92 10.92
N MET A 100 -0.97 8.40 11.13
CA MET A 100 -0.28 8.25 12.41
C MET A 100 -1.02 8.96 13.55
N HIS A 101 -1.60 10.11 13.28
CA HIS A 101 -2.42 10.82 14.27
C HIS A 101 -3.62 9.97 14.70
N ARG A 102 -4.31 9.35 13.75
CA ARG A 102 -5.40 8.42 14.03
C ARG A 102 -4.91 7.23 14.87
N ILE A 103 -3.76 6.67 14.54
CA ILE A 103 -3.19 5.53 15.28
C ILE A 103 -2.89 5.95 16.73
N HIS A 104 -2.31 7.12 16.95
CA HIS A 104 -2.06 7.65 18.30
C HIS A 104 -3.35 7.83 19.10
N ASP A 105 -4.40 8.36 18.47
CA ASP A 105 -5.70 8.53 19.12
C ASP A 105 -6.30 7.18 19.51
N GLU A 106 -6.27 6.21 18.63
CA GLU A 106 -6.78 4.87 18.92
C GLU A 106 -5.96 4.16 19.99
N LEU A 107 -4.63 4.36 20.02
CA LEU A 107 -3.78 3.82 21.08
C LEU A 107 -4.13 4.41 22.46
N ARG A 108 -4.45 5.69 22.51
CA ARG A 108 -4.89 6.32 23.77
C ARG A 108 -6.21 5.74 24.28
N GLN A 109 -7.13 5.43 23.37
CA GLN A 109 -8.40 4.81 23.71
C GLN A 109 -8.23 3.35 24.18
N LEU A 110 -7.17 2.68 23.73
CA LEU A 110 -6.88 1.28 24.01
C LEU A 110 -5.71 1.12 24.98
N ASP A 111 -5.45 2.11 25.84
CA ASP A 111 -4.29 2.12 26.76
C ASP A 111 -4.26 0.92 27.71
N LYS A 112 -5.41 0.34 28.02
CA LYS A 112 -5.54 -0.83 28.89
C LYS A 112 -5.53 -2.16 28.16
N ALA A 113 -5.50 -2.14 26.82
CA ALA A 113 -5.49 -3.35 26.02
C ALA A 113 -4.10 -4.01 26.03
N GLU A 114 -4.09 -5.34 26.00
CA GLU A 114 -2.85 -6.11 26.00
C GLU A 114 -2.04 -5.92 24.71
N ASP A 115 -2.72 -5.96 23.56
CA ASP A 115 -2.10 -5.79 22.23
C ASP A 115 -2.90 -4.77 21.40
N PRO A 116 -2.78 -3.47 21.69
CA PRO A 116 -3.61 -2.48 21.00
C PRO A 116 -3.35 -2.40 19.49
N LEU A 117 -2.13 -2.58 19.04
CA LEU A 117 -1.81 -2.54 17.59
C LEU A 117 -2.47 -3.68 16.84
N LYS A 118 -2.61 -4.86 17.42
CA LYS A 118 -3.37 -5.97 16.82
C LYS A 118 -4.83 -5.61 16.64
N LEU A 119 -5.43 -4.97 17.62
CA LEU A 119 -6.83 -4.55 17.57
C LEU A 119 -7.04 -3.49 16.49
N ILE A 120 -6.13 -2.53 16.40
CA ILE A 120 -6.16 -1.49 15.38
C ILE A 120 -6.02 -2.09 13.97
N ALA A 121 -5.08 -3.01 13.79
CA ALA A 121 -4.88 -3.69 12.51
C ALA A 121 -6.11 -4.50 12.10
N ALA A 122 -6.73 -5.21 13.04
CA ALA A 122 -7.96 -5.96 12.77
C ALA A 122 -9.11 -5.04 12.35
N LYS A 123 -9.23 -3.89 12.99
CA LYS A 123 -10.23 -2.88 12.65
C LYS A 123 -9.98 -2.31 11.25
N LEU A 124 -8.75 -1.96 10.92
CA LEU A 124 -8.39 -1.48 9.59
C LEU A 124 -8.63 -2.53 8.52
N ALA A 125 -8.38 -3.81 8.82
CA ALA A 125 -8.62 -4.91 7.89
C ALA A 125 -10.10 -5.08 7.54
N LYS A 126 -11.00 -4.68 8.43
CA LYS A 126 -12.44 -4.65 8.16
C LYS A 126 -12.84 -3.46 7.30
N GLU A 127 -12.14 -2.35 7.43
CA GLU A 127 -12.44 -1.11 6.69
C GLU A 127 -11.88 -1.12 5.27
N THR A 128 -10.70 -1.70 5.06
CA THR A 128 -9.99 -1.57 3.79
C THR A 128 -9.14 -2.79 3.46
N LYS A 129 -8.89 -3.00 2.16
CA LYS A 129 -7.93 -4.00 1.65
C LYS A 129 -6.62 -3.38 1.22
N VAL A 130 -6.64 -2.09 0.88
CA VAL A 130 -5.49 -1.37 0.34
C VAL A 130 -5.41 -0.02 1.03
N ILE A 131 -4.22 0.36 1.47
CA ILE A 131 -3.95 1.70 1.99
C ILE A 131 -2.88 2.35 1.13
N CYS A 132 -3.22 3.48 0.52
CA CYS A 132 -2.30 4.31 -0.25
C CYS A 132 -1.89 5.49 0.63
N PHE A 133 -0.61 5.58 0.95
CA PHE A 133 -0.07 6.68 1.75
C PHE A 133 0.55 7.73 0.85
N ASP A 134 0.06 8.95 0.96
CA ASP A 134 0.71 10.12 0.39
C ASP A 134 1.71 10.69 1.39
N GLU A 135 2.80 11.25 0.88
CA GLU A 135 3.81 11.94 1.69
C GLU A 135 4.32 11.10 2.86
N PHE A 136 4.71 9.86 2.57
CA PHE A 136 5.24 8.95 3.56
C PHE A 136 6.61 9.45 4.07
N PHE A 137 6.63 9.89 5.32
CA PHE A 137 7.84 10.38 5.96
C PHE A 137 7.79 10.12 7.45
N VAL A 138 8.73 9.34 7.97
CA VAL A 138 8.82 9.01 9.39
C VAL A 138 9.95 9.82 9.99
N SER A 139 9.61 10.78 10.86
CA SER A 139 10.58 11.67 11.50
C SER A 139 10.89 11.30 12.95
N ASP A 140 10.08 10.45 13.56
CA ASP A 140 10.14 10.11 14.99
C ASP A 140 10.41 8.62 15.16
N ILE A 141 11.35 8.28 16.03
CA ILE A 141 11.70 6.89 16.34
C ILE A 141 10.51 6.13 16.93
N THR A 142 9.72 6.79 17.79
CA THR A 142 8.53 6.18 18.39
C THR A 142 7.51 5.80 17.31
N ASP A 143 7.26 6.70 16.37
CA ASP A 143 6.38 6.43 15.24
C ASP A 143 6.92 5.30 14.35
N ALA A 144 8.22 5.24 14.14
CA ALA A 144 8.85 4.18 13.38
C ALA A 144 8.64 2.81 14.03
N MET A 145 8.75 2.73 15.35
CA MET A 145 8.52 1.49 16.11
C MET A 145 7.06 1.04 16.05
N ILE A 146 6.13 1.97 16.27
CA ILE A 146 4.69 1.70 16.17
C ILE A 146 4.35 1.23 14.75
N LEU A 147 4.86 1.93 13.75
CA LEU A 147 4.60 1.64 12.35
C LEU A 147 5.11 0.26 11.95
N GLY A 148 6.32 -0.12 12.39
CA GLY A 148 6.88 -1.44 12.10
C GLY A 148 6.00 -2.56 12.60
N THR A 149 5.57 -2.49 13.85
CA THR A 149 4.67 -3.48 14.44
C THR A 149 3.30 -3.48 13.75
N LEU A 150 2.76 -2.29 13.50
CA LEU A 150 1.46 -2.15 12.84
C LEU A 150 1.50 -2.72 11.42
N MET A 151 2.55 -2.46 10.65
CA MET A 151 2.71 -3.00 9.30
C MET A 151 2.74 -4.52 9.28
N GLU A 152 3.46 -5.14 10.22
CA GLU A 152 3.48 -6.60 10.34
C GLU A 152 2.07 -7.16 10.56
N GLU A 153 1.31 -6.54 11.44
CA GLU A 153 -0.06 -6.96 11.71
C GLU A 153 -0.98 -6.73 10.50
N LEU A 154 -0.83 -5.60 9.81
CA LEU A 154 -1.59 -5.30 8.59
C LEU A 154 -1.29 -6.32 7.49
N PHE A 155 -0.02 -6.65 7.26
CA PHE A 155 0.37 -7.67 6.29
C PHE A 155 -0.17 -9.04 6.67
N GLY A 156 -0.21 -9.35 7.97
CA GLY A 156 -0.81 -10.59 8.47
C GLY A 156 -2.29 -10.71 8.13
N HIS A 157 -3.01 -9.59 8.04
CA HIS A 157 -4.41 -9.54 7.60
C HIS A 157 -4.58 -9.47 6.08
N GLY A 158 -3.48 -9.43 5.33
CA GLY A 158 -3.51 -9.37 3.86
C GLY A 158 -3.78 -7.98 3.30
N ILE A 159 -3.61 -6.93 4.09
CA ILE A 159 -3.72 -5.55 3.61
C ILE A 159 -2.51 -5.21 2.76
N VAL A 160 -2.74 -4.52 1.66
CA VAL A 160 -1.71 -4.06 0.73
C VAL A 160 -1.41 -2.59 0.99
N LEU A 161 -0.14 -2.24 1.05
CA LEU A 161 0.30 -0.86 1.25
C LEU A 161 0.99 -0.32 0.00
N VAL A 162 0.58 0.86 -0.42
CA VAL A 162 1.21 1.62 -1.52
C VAL A 162 1.75 2.90 -0.92
N LEU A 163 3.06 3.07 -0.95
CA LEU A 163 3.75 4.17 -0.28
C LEU A 163 4.39 5.11 -1.29
N SER A 164 4.04 6.38 -1.21
CA SER A 164 4.70 7.44 -1.97
C SER A 164 5.64 8.19 -1.03
N LEU A 165 6.94 7.98 -1.22
CA LEU A 165 7.97 8.61 -0.41
C LEU A 165 8.32 9.98 -0.96
N ILE A 166 8.38 10.98 -0.08
CA ILE A 166 8.95 12.26 -0.41
C ILE A 166 10.43 12.22 -0.09
N HIS A 167 11.24 12.47 -1.10
CA HIS A 167 12.68 12.66 -0.93
C HIS A 167 12.94 14.15 -0.75
N ILE A 168 13.36 14.48 0.44
CA ILE A 168 13.82 15.85 0.72
C ILE A 168 15.30 15.92 0.43
#